data_4a69ba2c89e144f04c34bc67c63be42d
#
_entry.id   4a69ba2c89e144f04c34bc67c63be42d
#
_cell.length_a   1.000
_cell.length_b   1.000
_cell.length_c   1.000
_cell.angle_alpha   90.00
_cell.angle_beta   90.00
_cell.angle_gamma   90.00
#
_symmetry.space_group_name_H-M   'P 1'
#
loop_
_entity.id
_entity.type
_entity.pdbx_description
1 polymer ?
#
loop_
_entity_poly.entity_id
_entity_poly.type
_entity_poly.pdbx_seq_one_letter_code
_entity_poly.pdbx_strand_id
1 'polypeptide(L)'
;MKKFRTILAAFLLLFITTPVLQSCLDDWDDDEHPLLAIGTVRIIDGKDYYFALDEGTKMFPGDTAQVDNYTLVEGQRAFVYFNLLDEEVTGYDYNAKINHVENILTKDIYFMPAEKADSIGDARININNMWITDNYLNIQYQLYHSNSNDKKHMLNLSLIHISEPTRLALI
;
A
#
# COMPACT_ATOMS: atom_id res chain seq x y z
N MET A 1 28.45 39.15 48.60
CA MET A 1 28.13 39.78 47.28
C MET A 1 28.72 38.98 46.07
N LYS A 2 29.91 38.39 46.18
CA LYS A 2 30.48 37.60 45.06
C LYS A 2 29.67 36.35 44.71
N LYS A 3 29.17 35.62 45.72
CA LYS A 3 28.37 34.35 45.50
C LYS A 3 26.99 34.64 44.84
N PHE A 4 26.38 35.78 45.12
CA PHE A 4 25.10 36.16 44.55
C PHE A 4 25.24 36.49 43.07
N ARG A 5 26.33 37.12 42.66
CA ARG A 5 26.64 37.47 41.27
C ARG A 5 26.94 36.22 40.43
N THR A 6 27.58 35.20 40.99
CA THR A 6 27.82 33.90 40.30
C THR A 6 26.54 33.09 40.11
N ILE A 7 25.63 33.10 41.07
CA ILE A 7 24.33 32.42 40.97
C ILE A 7 23.46 33.12 39.94
N LEU A 8 23.45 34.46 39.93
CA LEU A 8 22.70 35.24 38.94
C LEU A 8 23.23 35.04 37.51
N ALA A 9 24.57 34.94 37.34
CA ALA A 9 25.19 34.68 36.05
C ALA A 9 24.88 33.22 35.55
N ALA A 10 24.84 32.23 36.45
CA ALA A 10 24.47 30.86 36.11
C ALA A 10 23.00 30.74 35.72
N PHE A 11 22.08 31.47 36.35
CA PHE A 11 20.67 31.54 35.97
C PHE A 11 20.48 32.24 34.62
N LEU A 12 21.23 33.31 34.35
CA LEU A 12 21.17 34.02 33.08
C LEU A 12 21.68 33.14 31.92
N LEU A 13 22.72 32.32 32.16
CA LEU A 13 23.24 31.38 31.17
C LEU A 13 22.23 30.25 30.83
N LEU A 14 21.46 29.81 31.86
CA LEU A 14 20.45 28.76 31.69
C LEU A 14 19.27 29.25 30.83
N PHE A 15 18.92 30.54 30.89
CA PHE A 15 17.84 31.13 30.08
C PHE A 15 18.22 31.37 28.60
N ILE A 16 19.52 31.42 28.29
CA ILE A 16 19.97 31.68 26.90
C ILE A 16 20.05 30.35 26.09
N THR A 17 20.15 29.20 26.77
CA THR A 17 20.29 27.89 26.09
C THR A 17 18.97 27.19 25.81
N THR A 18 17.84 27.66 26.35
CA THR A 18 16.53 27.02 26.17
C THR A 18 15.82 27.28 24.82
N PRO A 19 16.04 28.41 24.11
CA PRO A 19 15.34 28.62 22.84
C PRO A 19 15.93 27.85 21.65
N VAL A 20 17.13 27.26 21.79
CA VAL A 20 17.79 26.57 20.63
C VAL A 20 17.26 25.14 20.41
N LEU A 21 16.55 24.56 21.38
CA LEU A 21 16.00 23.20 21.25
C LEU A 21 14.53 23.16 20.78
N GLN A 22 13.88 24.32 20.65
CA GLN A 22 12.49 24.41 20.18
C GLN A 22 12.37 24.56 18.65
N SER A 23 13.47 24.80 17.95
CA SER A 23 13.46 25.02 16.49
C SER A 23 13.30 23.76 15.65
N CYS A 24 13.23 22.56 16.27
CA CYS A 24 13.02 21.32 15.51
C CYS A 24 11.66 20.68 15.76
N LEU A 25 10.72 21.36 16.41
CA LEU A 25 9.41 20.81 16.74
C LEU A 25 8.23 21.54 16.09
N ASP A 26 8.47 22.64 15.37
CA ASP A 26 7.40 23.48 14.82
C ASP A 26 7.27 23.49 13.29
N ASP A 27 8.01 22.63 12.58
CA ASP A 27 7.77 22.40 11.14
C ASP A 27 7.08 21.02 10.92
N TRP A 28 6.09 20.69 11.73
CA TRP A 28 5.02 19.87 11.26
C TRP A 28 4.04 20.80 10.56
N ASP A 29 4.42 21.21 9.33
CA ASP A 29 3.42 21.65 8.38
C ASP A 29 2.36 20.54 8.37
N ASP A 30 1.09 20.94 8.54
CA ASP A 30 -0.11 20.12 8.31
C ASP A 30 -0.21 19.64 6.85
N ASP A 31 0.90 19.25 6.25
CA ASP A 31 0.91 18.41 5.07
C ASP A 31 0.42 17.04 5.53
N GLU A 32 -0.89 16.87 5.54
CA GLU A 32 -1.56 15.59 5.73
C GLU A 32 -0.94 14.56 4.80
N HIS A 33 0.06 13.83 5.30
CA HIS A 33 0.64 12.75 4.53
C HIS A 33 -0.48 11.77 4.20
N PRO A 34 -0.68 11.43 2.93
CA PRO A 34 -1.77 10.54 2.56
C PRO A 34 -1.59 9.19 3.24
N LEU A 35 -2.67 8.66 3.74
CA LEU A 35 -2.75 7.29 4.21
C LEU A 35 -2.61 6.34 3.03
N LEU A 36 -2.16 5.11 3.29
CA LEU A 36 -2.01 4.07 2.29
C LEU A 36 -2.81 2.83 2.71
N ALA A 37 -3.65 2.35 1.80
CA ALA A 37 -4.32 1.06 1.94
C ALA A 37 -4.17 0.20 0.68
N ILE A 38 -4.36 -1.10 0.84
CA ILE A 38 -4.52 -2.03 -0.27
C ILE A 38 -6.01 -2.34 -0.38
N GLY A 39 -6.56 -2.16 -1.57
CA GLY A 39 -7.97 -2.40 -1.82
C GLY A 39 -8.23 -3.04 -3.18
N THR A 40 -9.44 -3.53 -3.35
CA THR A 40 -9.98 -4.04 -4.59
C THR A 40 -11.01 -3.05 -5.13
N VAL A 41 -10.88 -2.65 -6.39
CA VAL A 41 -11.88 -1.84 -7.07
C VAL A 41 -13.17 -2.66 -7.23
N ARG A 42 -14.29 -2.12 -6.77
CA ARG A 42 -15.63 -2.69 -6.92
C ARG A 42 -16.53 -1.70 -7.62
N ILE A 43 -16.93 -2.01 -8.83
CA ILE A 43 -17.81 -1.18 -9.64
C ILE A 43 -19.26 -1.50 -9.28
N ILE A 44 -20.03 -0.47 -8.93
CA ILE A 44 -21.46 -0.60 -8.61
C ILE A 44 -22.26 -0.45 -9.88
N ASP A 45 -22.09 0.68 -10.58
CA ASP A 45 -22.74 0.98 -11.85
C ASP A 45 -21.95 2.06 -12.61
N GLY A 46 -21.64 1.81 -13.86
CA GLY A 46 -20.99 2.76 -14.74
C GLY A 46 -19.68 3.32 -14.21
N LYS A 47 -19.73 4.52 -13.63
CA LYS A 47 -18.58 5.20 -13.00
C LYS A 47 -18.59 5.13 -11.48
N ASP A 48 -19.67 4.62 -10.89
CA ASP A 48 -19.80 4.52 -9.44
C ASP A 48 -19.07 3.29 -8.94
N TYR A 49 -18.15 3.49 -8.01
CA TYR A 49 -17.29 2.44 -7.48
C TYR A 49 -16.91 2.71 -6.03
N TYR A 50 -16.35 1.71 -5.39
CA TYR A 50 -15.70 1.83 -4.08
C TYR A 50 -14.48 0.95 -4.01
N PHE A 51 -13.66 1.13 -3.00
CA PHE A 51 -12.55 0.24 -2.69
C PHE A 51 -12.96 -0.70 -1.53
N ALA A 52 -12.94 -2.01 -1.78
CA ALA A 52 -13.01 -3.02 -0.73
C ALA A 52 -11.59 -3.20 -0.18
N LEU A 53 -11.35 -2.74 1.06
CA LEU A 53 -10.03 -2.79 1.68
C LEU A 53 -9.73 -4.18 2.25
N ASP A 54 -8.45 -4.52 2.36
CA ASP A 54 -8.00 -5.85 2.83
C ASP A 54 -8.42 -6.16 4.27
N GLU A 55 -8.66 -5.15 5.07
CA GLU A 55 -9.19 -5.27 6.45
C GLU A 55 -10.70 -5.55 6.52
N GLY A 56 -11.38 -5.64 5.37
CA GLY A 56 -12.80 -5.96 5.28
C GLY A 56 -13.73 -4.75 5.30
N THR A 57 -13.19 -3.53 5.27
CA THR A 57 -13.94 -2.28 5.24
C THR A 57 -14.16 -1.77 3.81
N LYS A 58 -15.13 -0.86 3.64
CA LYS A 58 -15.48 -0.23 2.38
C LYS A 58 -15.14 1.24 2.40
N MET A 59 -14.36 1.70 1.44
CA MET A 59 -13.99 3.10 1.28
C MET A 59 -14.68 3.72 0.08
N PHE A 60 -15.47 4.76 0.32
CA PHE A 60 -16.10 5.56 -0.72
C PHE A 60 -15.12 6.63 -1.22
N PRO A 61 -14.90 6.76 -2.54
CA PRO A 61 -14.05 7.78 -3.11
C PRO A 61 -14.83 9.10 -3.26
N GLY A 62 -14.98 9.85 -2.16
CA GLY A 62 -15.79 11.07 -2.11
C GLY A 62 -15.22 12.23 -2.91
N ASP A 63 -13.89 12.32 -3.02
CA ASP A 63 -13.19 13.27 -3.89
C ASP A 63 -12.14 12.53 -4.71
N THR A 64 -12.28 12.59 -6.02
CA THR A 64 -11.39 11.94 -7.00
C THR A 64 -10.73 12.91 -7.96
N ALA A 65 -10.74 14.21 -7.67
CA ALA A 65 -10.23 15.24 -8.56
C ALA A 65 -8.77 15.04 -8.97
N GLN A 66 -7.97 14.34 -8.15
CA GLN A 66 -6.57 14.04 -8.44
C GLN A 66 -6.36 12.77 -9.29
N VAL A 67 -7.40 11.96 -9.47
CA VAL A 67 -7.35 10.67 -10.17
C VAL A 67 -8.41 10.55 -11.27
N ASP A 68 -8.84 11.66 -11.86
CA ASP A 68 -9.89 11.74 -12.88
C ASP A 68 -9.68 10.81 -14.10
N ASN A 69 -8.43 10.50 -14.42
CA ASN A 69 -8.06 9.65 -15.55
C ASN A 69 -7.82 8.18 -15.14
N TYR A 70 -8.14 7.80 -13.92
CA TYR A 70 -7.99 6.41 -13.50
C TYR A 70 -8.98 5.51 -14.22
N THR A 71 -8.45 4.46 -14.88
CA THR A 71 -9.29 3.49 -15.57
C THR A 71 -9.81 2.46 -14.59
N LEU A 72 -11.12 2.47 -14.37
CA LEU A 72 -11.78 1.51 -13.49
C LEU A 72 -11.84 0.12 -14.13
N VAL A 73 -11.37 -0.88 -13.40
CA VAL A 73 -11.48 -2.29 -13.77
C VAL A 73 -12.00 -3.06 -12.57
N GLU A 74 -13.13 -3.76 -12.74
CA GLU A 74 -13.70 -4.59 -11.66
C GLU A 74 -12.70 -5.64 -11.20
N GLY A 75 -12.53 -5.76 -9.89
CA GLY A 75 -11.60 -6.72 -9.29
C GLY A 75 -10.12 -6.30 -9.36
N GLN A 76 -9.77 -5.13 -9.90
CA GLN A 76 -8.40 -4.66 -9.92
C GLN A 76 -7.92 -4.38 -8.50
N ARG A 77 -6.81 -4.99 -8.11
CA ARG A 77 -6.11 -4.71 -6.84
C ARG A 77 -5.24 -3.47 -6.99
N ALA A 78 -5.26 -2.59 -6.00
CA ALA A 78 -4.52 -1.34 -6.06
C ALA A 78 -3.99 -0.90 -4.69
N PHE A 79 -2.87 -0.17 -4.71
CA PHE A 79 -2.48 0.72 -3.63
C PHE A 79 -3.28 2.02 -3.76
N VAL A 80 -3.95 2.41 -2.70
CA VAL A 80 -4.77 3.62 -2.66
C VAL A 80 -4.18 4.58 -1.65
N TYR A 81 -3.77 5.75 -2.12
CA TYR A 81 -3.26 6.86 -1.30
C TYR A 81 -4.39 7.86 -1.10
N PHE A 82 -4.75 8.14 0.14
CA PHE A 82 -5.96 8.90 0.44
C PHE A 82 -5.85 9.71 1.74
N ASN A 83 -6.72 10.72 1.86
CA ASN A 83 -7.00 11.40 3.11
C ASN A 83 -8.46 11.16 3.50
N LEU A 84 -8.73 11.00 4.78
CA LEU A 84 -10.11 10.85 5.26
C LEU A 84 -10.86 12.18 5.15
N LEU A 85 -12.14 12.11 4.80
CA LEU A 85 -13.07 13.21 4.82
C LEU A 85 -13.99 13.07 6.04
N ASP A 86 -14.36 14.20 6.65
CA ASP A 86 -15.19 14.23 7.86
C ASP A 86 -16.64 13.83 7.59
N GLU A 87 -17.12 13.94 6.35
CA GLU A 87 -18.48 13.63 5.97
C GLU A 87 -18.68 12.11 5.87
N GLU A 88 -19.62 11.58 6.64
CA GLU A 88 -19.96 10.15 6.59
C GLU A 88 -20.87 9.84 5.39
N VAL A 89 -20.60 8.73 4.73
CA VAL A 89 -21.42 8.22 3.61
C VAL A 89 -22.07 6.90 4.01
N THR A 90 -23.41 6.87 3.98
CA THR A 90 -24.19 5.69 4.39
C THR A 90 -23.81 4.45 3.57
N GLY A 91 -23.45 3.36 4.25
CA GLY A 91 -23.08 2.08 3.63
C GLY A 91 -21.59 1.90 3.37
N TYR A 92 -20.78 2.87 3.78
CA TYR A 92 -19.32 2.83 3.70
C TYR A 92 -18.72 3.12 5.08
N ASP A 93 -17.55 2.54 5.33
CA ASP A 93 -16.82 2.71 6.57
C ASP A 93 -15.95 3.96 6.55
N TYR A 94 -15.47 4.33 5.36
CA TYR A 94 -14.64 5.51 5.13
C TYR A 94 -15.16 6.32 3.95
N ASN A 95 -15.14 7.64 4.09
CA ASN A 95 -15.24 8.60 3.00
C ASN A 95 -13.87 9.23 2.79
N ALA A 96 -13.34 9.22 1.56
CA ALA A 96 -11.97 9.58 1.32
C ALA A 96 -11.77 10.45 0.08
N LYS A 97 -10.83 11.39 0.19
CA LYS A 97 -10.20 12.05 -0.95
C LYS A 97 -9.08 11.16 -1.46
N ILE A 98 -9.18 10.75 -2.70
CA ILE A 98 -8.20 9.87 -3.35
C ILE A 98 -7.11 10.72 -3.99
N ASN A 99 -5.88 10.59 -3.50
CA ASN A 99 -4.75 11.36 -4.00
C ASN A 99 -4.03 10.64 -5.15
N HIS A 100 -3.90 9.31 -5.04
CA HIS A 100 -3.25 8.49 -6.07
C HIS A 100 -3.73 7.05 -5.97
N VAL A 101 -3.79 6.38 -7.13
CA VAL A 101 -4.09 4.94 -7.22
C VAL A 101 -3.03 4.28 -8.08
N GLU A 102 -2.36 3.26 -7.52
CA GLU A 102 -1.37 2.47 -8.24
C GLU A 102 -1.85 1.02 -8.36
N ASN A 103 -2.01 0.55 -9.60
CA ASN A 103 -2.47 -0.81 -9.85
C ASN A 103 -1.44 -1.84 -9.43
N ILE A 104 -1.86 -2.79 -8.62
CA ILE A 104 -1.08 -3.99 -8.31
C ILE A 104 -1.28 -4.98 -9.47
N LEU A 105 -0.19 -5.64 -9.88
CA LEU A 105 -0.27 -6.67 -10.91
C LEU A 105 -1.25 -7.77 -10.48
N THR A 106 -2.43 -7.78 -11.10
CA THR A 106 -3.51 -8.72 -10.80
C THR A 106 -3.68 -9.66 -11.99
N LYS A 107 -3.58 -10.96 -11.77
CA LYS A 107 -3.66 -11.99 -12.80
C LYS A 107 -4.44 -13.19 -12.30
N ASP A 108 -5.12 -13.84 -13.22
CA ASP A 108 -5.71 -15.15 -12.97
C ASP A 108 -4.64 -16.25 -12.86
N ILE A 109 -5.03 -17.35 -12.21
CA ILE A 109 -4.21 -18.56 -12.16
C ILE A 109 -4.14 -19.17 -13.57
N TYR A 110 -2.92 -19.40 -14.03
CA TYR A 110 -2.71 -20.07 -15.31
C TYR A 110 -2.67 -21.58 -15.12
N PHE A 111 -3.65 -22.28 -15.69
CA PHE A 111 -3.66 -23.73 -15.73
C PHE A 111 -2.75 -24.20 -16.87
N MET A 112 -1.54 -24.61 -16.51
CA MET A 112 -0.55 -25.02 -17.49
C MET A 112 -0.79 -26.46 -17.92
N PRO A 113 -0.85 -26.74 -19.23
CA PRO A 113 -0.84 -28.12 -19.73
C PRO A 113 0.48 -28.81 -19.36
N ALA A 114 0.41 -30.10 -18.98
CA ALA A 114 1.59 -30.86 -18.55
C ALA A 114 2.72 -30.87 -19.61
N GLU A 115 2.37 -30.84 -20.89
CA GLU A 115 3.33 -30.84 -22.01
C GLU A 115 4.16 -29.55 -22.08
N LYS A 116 3.73 -28.48 -21.40
CA LYS A 116 4.42 -27.18 -21.37
C LYS A 116 5.21 -26.97 -20.09
N ALA A 117 5.22 -27.94 -19.18
CA ALA A 117 5.90 -27.83 -17.89
C ALA A 117 7.40 -27.49 -18.04
N ASP A 118 8.07 -28.08 -19.03
CA ASP A 118 9.49 -27.84 -19.31
C ASP A 118 9.79 -26.44 -19.87
N SER A 119 8.75 -25.69 -20.28
CA SER A 119 8.89 -24.32 -20.81
C SER A 119 8.87 -23.24 -19.72
N ILE A 120 8.65 -23.63 -18.46
CA ILE A 120 8.64 -22.71 -17.34
C ILE A 120 10.08 -22.42 -16.95
N GLY A 121 10.41 -21.15 -16.79
CA GLY A 121 11.68 -20.76 -16.19
C GLY A 121 11.73 -21.18 -14.72
N ASP A 122 12.93 -21.50 -14.23
CA ASP A 122 13.23 -21.88 -12.85
C ASP A 122 13.86 -20.73 -12.05
N ALA A 123 13.69 -19.50 -12.50
CA ALA A 123 14.25 -18.33 -11.84
C ALA A 123 13.72 -18.21 -10.39
N ARG A 124 14.64 -18.11 -9.45
CA ARG A 124 14.30 -17.98 -8.04
C ARG A 124 13.74 -16.60 -7.76
N ILE A 125 12.67 -16.55 -6.98
CA ILE A 125 12.10 -15.34 -6.41
C ILE A 125 12.20 -15.40 -4.89
N ASN A 126 12.39 -14.26 -4.25
CA ASN A 126 12.25 -14.16 -2.80
C ASN A 126 10.84 -13.70 -2.48
N ILE A 127 10.10 -14.50 -1.74
CA ILE A 127 8.79 -14.11 -1.22
C ILE A 127 9.02 -13.47 0.14
N ASN A 128 8.67 -12.19 0.26
CA ASN A 128 8.77 -11.42 1.50
C ASN A 128 7.53 -11.60 2.37
N ASN A 129 6.35 -11.64 1.74
CA ASN A 129 5.08 -11.82 2.42
C ASN A 129 4.06 -12.46 1.48
N MET A 130 3.08 -13.18 2.06
CA MET A 130 2.00 -13.81 1.32
C MET A 130 0.76 -13.93 2.21
N TRP A 131 -0.39 -13.49 1.70
CA TRP A 131 -1.66 -13.55 2.43
C TRP A 131 -2.84 -13.68 1.48
N ILE A 132 -3.98 -14.10 1.99
CA ILE A 132 -5.23 -14.24 1.24
C ILE A 132 -6.20 -13.16 1.69
N THR A 133 -6.80 -12.46 0.71
CA THR A 133 -7.90 -11.53 0.93
C THR A 133 -8.99 -11.87 -0.06
N ASP A 134 -10.18 -12.17 0.41
CA ASP A 134 -11.29 -12.67 -0.42
C ASP A 134 -10.83 -13.82 -1.35
N ASN A 135 -10.86 -13.59 -2.65
CA ASN A 135 -10.46 -14.56 -3.68
C ASN A 135 -9.04 -14.33 -4.21
N TYR A 136 -8.25 -13.45 -3.58
CA TYR A 136 -6.92 -13.10 -4.05
C TYR A 136 -5.84 -13.69 -3.16
N LEU A 137 -4.87 -14.35 -3.78
CA LEU A 137 -3.58 -14.63 -3.17
C LEU A 137 -2.65 -13.45 -3.44
N ASN A 138 -2.32 -12.70 -2.40
CA ASN A 138 -1.40 -11.56 -2.46
C ASN A 138 0.03 -12.07 -2.21
N ILE A 139 0.96 -11.68 -3.06
CA ILE A 139 2.36 -12.09 -2.96
C ILE A 139 3.25 -10.85 -3.06
N GLN A 140 3.98 -10.56 -1.99
CA GLN A 140 5.05 -9.57 -2.00
C GLN A 140 6.37 -10.27 -2.25
N TYR A 141 7.05 -9.93 -3.34
CA TYR A 141 8.24 -10.63 -3.76
C TYR A 141 9.34 -9.69 -4.27
N GLN A 142 10.56 -10.22 -4.29
CA GLN A 142 11.71 -9.57 -4.89
C GLN A 142 12.28 -10.45 -6.00
N LEU A 143 12.56 -9.82 -7.13
CA LEU A 143 13.30 -10.44 -8.23
C LEU A 143 14.73 -9.91 -8.23
N TYR A 144 15.68 -10.84 -8.35
CA TYR A 144 17.06 -10.48 -8.67
C TYR A 144 17.18 -10.46 -10.19
N HIS A 145 17.40 -9.28 -10.76
CA HIS A 145 17.61 -9.13 -12.19
C HIS A 145 18.98 -8.49 -12.46
N SER A 146 19.61 -8.88 -13.57
CA SER A 146 20.75 -8.14 -14.10
C SER A 146 20.24 -6.80 -14.69
N ASN A 147 21.03 -5.73 -14.59
CA ASN A 147 20.70 -4.37 -15.06
C ASN A 147 20.43 -4.22 -16.57
N SER A 148 20.00 -5.26 -17.25
CA SER A 148 19.62 -5.21 -18.65
C SER A 148 18.18 -4.74 -18.74
N ASN A 149 17.98 -3.52 -19.23
CA ASN A 149 16.66 -2.89 -19.46
C ASN A 149 15.80 -3.62 -20.49
N ASP A 150 16.36 -4.64 -21.16
CA ASP A 150 15.70 -5.31 -22.27
C ASP A 150 14.91 -6.55 -21.88
N LYS A 151 14.98 -6.99 -20.63
CA LYS A 151 14.27 -8.19 -20.16
C LYS A 151 13.09 -7.83 -19.29
N LYS A 152 11.89 -8.08 -19.80
CA LYS A 152 10.66 -8.05 -18.99
C LYS A 152 10.55 -9.35 -18.21
N HIS A 153 10.53 -9.23 -16.87
CA HIS A 153 10.23 -10.38 -16.02
C HIS A 153 8.72 -10.53 -15.92
N MET A 154 8.24 -11.73 -16.20
CA MET A 154 6.81 -12.06 -16.07
C MET A 154 6.66 -13.11 -14.97
N LEU A 155 5.89 -12.78 -13.95
CA LEU A 155 5.49 -13.73 -12.91
C LEU A 155 4.10 -14.27 -13.27
N ASN A 156 3.97 -15.59 -13.31
CA ASN A 156 2.69 -16.27 -13.42
C ASN A 156 2.58 -17.30 -12.30
N LEU A 157 1.41 -17.33 -11.65
CA LEU A 157 1.07 -18.42 -10.77
C LEU A 157 0.49 -19.55 -11.61
N SER A 158 1.15 -20.70 -11.61
CA SER A 158 0.69 -21.88 -12.33
C SER A 158 0.40 -23.01 -11.36
N LEU A 159 -0.75 -23.64 -11.54
CA LEU A 159 -1.03 -24.93 -10.90
C LEU A 159 -0.47 -26.03 -11.81
N ILE A 160 0.66 -26.60 -11.41
CA ILE A 160 1.18 -27.82 -12.04
C ILE A 160 0.54 -28.99 -11.30
N HIS A 161 -0.27 -29.74 -12.00
CA HIS A 161 -0.85 -31.04 -11.66
C HIS A 161 -0.76 -31.44 -10.20
N ILE A 162 -1.78 -31.13 -9.42
CA ILE A 162 -2.01 -31.82 -8.17
C ILE A 162 -2.82 -33.08 -8.54
N SER A 163 -2.15 -34.21 -8.67
CA SER A 163 -2.76 -35.47 -9.01
C SER A 163 -3.52 -36.11 -7.83
N GLU A 164 -3.65 -35.42 -6.71
CA GLU A 164 -4.46 -35.81 -5.58
C GLU A 164 -5.27 -34.64 -5.02
N PRO A 165 -6.53 -34.87 -4.58
CA PRO A 165 -7.34 -33.84 -3.93
C PRO A 165 -6.82 -33.63 -2.51
N THR A 166 -5.58 -33.22 -2.37
CA THR A 166 -4.99 -32.96 -1.07
C THR A 166 -5.00 -31.47 -0.84
N ARG A 167 -5.83 -31.06 0.10
CA ARG A 167 -5.88 -29.79 0.79
C ARG A 167 -4.62 -28.96 0.58
N LEU A 168 -4.79 -27.78 0.03
CA LEU A 168 -3.81 -26.70 0.13
C LEU A 168 -3.58 -26.40 1.62
N ALA A 169 -2.62 -27.08 2.22
CA ALA A 169 -2.02 -26.62 3.46
C ALA A 169 -0.89 -25.67 3.04
N LEU A 170 -1.24 -24.41 2.93
CA LEU A 170 -0.27 -23.33 2.90
C LEU A 170 0.19 -23.13 4.35
N ILE A 171 1.40 -23.51 4.65
CA ILE A 171 2.08 -23.18 5.91
C ILE A 171 2.99 -21.98 5.63
#